data_61b459ca36ce4009c73a4eb48802dda3
#
_entry.id   61b459ca36ce4009c73a4eb48802dda3
#
_cell.length_a   1.000
_cell.length_b   1.000
_cell.length_c   1.000
_cell.angle_alpha   90.00
_cell.angle_beta   90.00
_cell.angle_gamma   90.00
#
_symmetry.space_group_name_H-M   'P 1'
#
loop_
_entity.id
_entity.type
_entity.pdbx_description
1 polymer ?
#
loop_
_entity_poly.entity_id
_entity_poly.type
_entity_poly.pdbx_seq_one_letter_code
_entity_poly.pdbx_strand_id
1 'polypeptide(L)'
;MFGYVIPNHTALSPEAQARYRTAYCGLCRRIDALHGLRGRFTLSYDLTFLDLLLCSLYEGESELSTGCSRCPVHPLHGVNWRSSGPTDYCADLSVALHYYNAEDKWKDDHNLLGLGYEKLLSGCRTDAEARWPRQCAAIRSCLARLAEYEAAGSEDLDAVSGCFGELMAELFDYKQDHWSPELRSLGFHLGKFIYLMDAYDDLARDKRKGAYNPLKTMSEQPGYEEEMREIFELLLARCAKCFERLPCVDDADLLRNILYSGVWLKYNCNNAKRSGQDAEAST
;
A
#
# COMPACT_ATOMS: atom_id res chain seq x y z
N MET A 1 6.90 -4.18 -1.21
CA MET A 1 5.57 -3.71 -0.81
C MET A 1 5.02 -2.91 -1.96
N PHE A 2 3.79 -2.94 -2.20
CA PHE A 2 3.08 -2.95 -3.46
C PHE A 2 3.22 -1.70 -4.34
N GLY A 3 3.07 -0.47 -3.81
CA GLY A 3 3.25 0.78 -4.58
C GLY A 3 2.21 0.96 -5.70
N TYR A 4 0.98 0.50 -5.48
CA TYR A 4 -0.12 0.65 -6.44
C TYR A 4 -0.98 1.87 -6.16
N VAL A 5 -1.00 2.36 -4.93
CA VAL A 5 -1.82 3.50 -4.49
C VAL A 5 -1.01 4.79 -4.67
N ILE A 6 -0.81 5.18 -5.93
CA ILE A 6 0.05 6.31 -6.33
C ILE A 6 -0.77 7.42 -6.97
N PRO A 7 -0.33 8.68 -6.90
CA PRO A 7 -1.01 9.76 -7.60
C PRO A 7 -0.78 9.71 -9.11
N ASN A 8 -1.79 10.08 -9.87
CA ASN A 8 -1.62 10.39 -11.29
C ASN A 8 -1.12 11.83 -11.44
N HIS A 9 0.20 11.99 -11.47
CA HIS A 9 0.85 13.29 -11.52
C HIS A 9 0.47 14.13 -12.75
N THR A 10 0.14 13.48 -13.88
CA THR A 10 -0.23 14.20 -15.11
C THR A 10 -1.61 14.85 -15.02
N ALA A 11 -2.46 14.36 -14.13
CA ALA A 11 -3.81 14.88 -13.90
C ALA A 11 -3.89 15.81 -12.67
N LEU A 12 -2.77 16.09 -12.00
CA LEU A 12 -2.71 16.98 -10.83
C LEU A 12 -2.19 18.36 -11.21
N SER A 13 -2.77 19.40 -10.60
CA SER A 13 -2.20 20.75 -10.66
C SER A 13 -0.82 20.81 -9.98
N PRO A 14 0.03 21.78 -10.31
CA PRO A 14 1.32 21.95 -9.63
C PRO A 14 1.18 22.12 -8.11
N GLU A 15 0.14 22.79 -7.65
CA GLU A 15 -0.16 23.00 -6.23
C GLU A 15 -0.53 21.67 -5.55
N ALA A 16 -1.35 20.84 -6.18
CA ALA A 16 -1.73 19.53 -5.68
C ALA A 16 -0.52 18.59 -5.62
N GLN A 17 0.34 18.63 -6.64
CA GLN A 17 1.62 17.90 -6.63
C GLN A 17 2.54 18.36 -5.49
N ALA A 18 2.58 19.65 -5.21
CA ALA A 18 3.36 20.21 -4.09
C ALA A 18 2.81 19.73 -2.74
N ARG A 19 1.46 19.72 -2.56
CA ARG A 19 0.82 19.18 -1.33
C ARG A 19 1.12 17.71 -1.12
N TYR A 20 1.00 16.88 -2.18
CA TYR A 20 1.37 15.47 -2.11
C TYR A 20 2.83 15.27 -1.69
N ARG A 21 3.75 16.01 -2.32
CA ARG A 21 5.18 15.97 -1.96
C ARG A 21 5.42 16.35 -0.51
N THR A 22 4.70 17.36 -0.01
CA THR A 22 4.80 17.82 1.38
C THR A 22 4.39 16.72 2.37
N ALA A 23 3.31 15.98 2.10
CA ALA A 23 2.89 14.84 2.89
C ALA A 23 3.90 13.67 2.81
N TYR A 24 4.31 13.28 1.62
CA TYR A 24 5.32 12.23 1.39
C TYR A 24 6.64 12.52 2.13
N CYS A 25 7.11 13.76 2.06
CA CYS A 25 8.32 14.18 2.77
C CYS A 25 8.11 14.27 4.29
N GLY A 26 6.89 14.59 4.73
CA GLY A 26 6.49 14.55 6.12
C GLY A 26 6.58 13.13 6.70
N LEU A 27 5.97 12.16 6.04
CA LEU A 27 6.05 10.75 6.41
C LEU A 27 7.51 10.25 6.42
N CYS A 28 8.30 10.55 5.37
CA CYS A 28 9.71 10.21 5.31
C CYS A 28 10.50 10.75 6.52
N ARG A 29 10.24 12.00 6.91
CA ARG A 29 10.88 12.65 8.04
C ARG A 29 10.44 12.05 9.37
N ARG A 30 9.16 11.70 9.53
CA ARG A 30 8.68 11.05 10.76
C ARG A 30 9.24 9.65 10.92
N ILE A 31 9.33 8.89 9.84
CA ILE A 31 10.02 7.59 9.84
C ILE A 31 11.48 7.76 10.32
N ASP A 32 12.20 8.75 9.81
CA ASP A 32 13.57 9.04 10.24
C ASP A 32 13.65 9.44 11.71
N ALA A 33 12.75 10.31 12.17
CA ALA A 33 12.74 10.78 13.54
C ALA A 33 12.41 9.67 14.58
N LEU A 34 11.51 8.74 14.22
CA LEU A 34 11.08 7.66 15.11
C LEU A 34 11.99 6.43 15.02
N HIS A 35 12.50 6.12 13.82
CA HIS A 35 13.18 4.86 13.51
C HIS A 35 14.58 5.03 12.92
N GLY A 36 15.05 6.26 12.76
CA GLY A 36 16.34 6.61 12.18
C GLY A 36 16.42 6.36 10.68
N LEU A 37 17.61 6.60 10.12
CA LEU A 37 17.87 6.48 8.68
C LEU A 37 17.48 5.11 8.10
N ARG A 38 17.57 4.05 8.90
CA ARG A 38 17.22 2.70 8.48
C ARG A 38 15.73 2.56 8.17
N GLY A 39 14.89 3.21 8.96
CA GLY A 39 13.45 3.24 8.74
C GLY A 39 13.06 3.90 7.43
N ARG A 40 13.84 4.86 6.90
CA ARG A 40 13.50 5.58 5.65
C ARG A 40 13.35 4.68 4.44
N PHE A 41 14.00 3.52 4.41
CA PHE A 41 13.84 2.54 3.33
C PHE A 41 12.47 1.87 3.31
N THR A 42 11.66 2.06 4.35
CA THR A 42 10.30 1.53 4.43
C THR A 42 9.25 2.51 3.90
N LEU A 43 9.64 3.71 3.50
CA LEU A 43 8.73 4.71 2.93
C LEU A 43 8.02 4.17 1.69
N SER A 44 6.69 4.24 1.67
CA SER A 44 5.87 3.76 0.55
C SER A 44 4.78 4.77 0.16
N TYR A 45 4.34 4.65 -1.08
CA TYR A 45 3.22 5.44 -1.59
C TYR A 45 1.90 5.04 -0.94
N ASP A 46 1.72 3.75 -0.65
CA ASP A 46 0.50 3.23 -0.04
C ASP A 46 0.30 3.80 1.37
N LEU A 47 1.36 3.88 2.18
CA LEU A 47 1.31 4.51 3.51
C LEU A 47 1.21 6.04 3.42
N THR A 48 1.71 6.65 2.35
CA THR A 48 1.49 8.08 2.11
C THR A 48 0.01 8.37 1.79
N PHE A 49 -0.66 7.48 1.06
CA PHE A 49 -2.10 7.58 0.84
C PHE A 49 -2.87 7.45 2.17
N LEU A 50 -2.52 6.48 3.01
CA LEU A 50 -3.15 6.31 4.32
C LEU A 50 -2.93 7.53 5.21
N ASP A 51 -1.71 8.10 5.22
CA ASP A 51 -1.40 9.34 5.95
C ASP A 51 -2.27 10.51 5.48
N LEU A 52 -2.36 10.72 4.16
CA LEU A 52 -3.23 11.75 3.56
C LEU A 52 -4.69 11.57 3.97
N LEU A 53 -5.21 10.35 3.89
CA LEU A 53 -6.59 10.01 4.23
C LEU A 53 -6.89 10.31 5.70
N LEU A 54 -6.04 9.80 6.61
CA LEU A 54 -6.25 9.96 8.04
C LEU A 54 -6.02 11.40 8.50
N CYS A 55 -5.02 12.10 7.92
CA CYS A 55 -4.81 13.52 8.22
C CYS A 55 -6.00 14.39 7.77
N SER A 56 -6.61 14.09 6.63
CA SER A 56 -7.80 14.79 6.13
C SER A 56 -9.04 14.46 6.96
N LEU A 57 -9.20 13.21 7.38
CA LEU A 57 -10.37 12.77 8.14
C LEU A 57 -10.35 13.30 9.59
N TYR A 58 -9.18 13.30 10.22
CA TYR A 58 -8.98 13.71 11.62
C TYR A 58 -8.34 15.10 11.74
N GLU A 59 -8.66 15.98 10.79
CA GLU A 59 -8.22 17.38 10.81
C GLU A 59 -8.61 18.05 12.12
N GLY A 60 -7.66 18.82 12.69
CA GLY A 60 -7.86 19.54 13.95
C GLY A 60 -7.80 18.70 15.23
N GLU A 61 -7.74 17.37 15.16
CA GLU A 61 -7.62 16.53 16.36
C GLU A 61 -6.18 16.39 16.89
N SER A 62 -5.19 16.65 16.05
CA SER A 62 -3.78 16.64 16.41
C SER A 62 -3.06 17.88 15.90
N GLU A 63 -2.01 18.29 16.60
CA GLU A 63 -1.22 19.44 16.20
C GLU A 63 -0.54 19.17 14.85
N LEU A 64 -0.78 20.06 13.89
CA LEU A 64 -0.14 20.03 12.60
C LEU A 64 1.23 20.72 12.67
N SER A 65 2.29 19.95 12.52
CA SER A 65 3.65 20.46 12.40
C SER A 65 4.01 20.62 10.94
N THR A 66 4.59 21.76 10.58
CA THR A 66 5.05 22.07 9.23
C THR A 66 6.47 22.65 9.27
N GLY A 67 7.19 22.53 8.18
CA GLY A 67 8.52 23.14 8.07
C GLY A 67 9.18 22.90 6.73
N CYS A 68 10.41 23.40 6.65
CA CYS A 68 11.27 23.18 5.50
C CYS A 68 12.63 22.64 6.00
N SER A 69 13.13 21.59 5.39
CA SER A 69 14.40 20.99 5.76
C SER A 69 15.15 20.44 4.56
N ARG A 70 16.47 20.34 4.66
CA ARG A 70 17.29 19.67 3.64
C ARG A 70 17.03 18.17 3.67
N CYS A 71 16.90 17.57 2.49
CA CYS A 71 16.75 16.15 2.30
C CYS A 71 18.06 15.56 1.74
N PRO A 72 18.60 14.45 2.27
CA PRO A 72 19.78 13.79 1.71
C PRO A 72 19.63 13.40 0.23
N VAL A 73 18.39 13.09 -0.22
CA VAL A 73 18.09 12.76 -1.61
C VAL A 73 18.02 14.03 -2.50
N HIS A 74 17.69 15.19 -1.90
CA HIS A 74 17.59 16.49 -2.59
C HIS A 74 18.43 17.55 -1.84
N PRO A 75 19.76 17.42 -1.82
CA PRO A 75 20.61 18.23 -0.94
C PRO A 75 20.67 19.70 -1.33
N LEU A 76 20.35 20.03 -2.58
CA LEU A 76 20.46 21.40 -3.11
C LEU A 76 19.27 22.30 -2.75
N HIS A 77 18.12 21.73 -2.39
CA HIS A 77 16.90 22.50 -2.13
C HIS A 77 16.26 22.08 -0.80
N GLY A 78 15.69 23.06 -0.07
CA GLY A 78 14.82 22.80 1.04
C GLY A 78 13.52 22.12 0.55
N VAL A 79 13.06 21.10 1.27
CA VAL A 79 11.82 20.40 0.98
C VAL A 79 10.82 20.71 2.09
N ASN A 80 9.65 21.20 1.70
CA ASN A 80 8.55 21.42 2.63
C ASN A 80 7.99 20.06 3.10
N TRP A 81 7.57 20.01 4.35
CA TRP A 81 6.98 18.83 4.96
C TRP A 81 5.85 19.23 5.92
N ARG A 82 4.91 18.32 6.13
CA ARG A 82 3.89 18.38 7.17
C ARG A 82 3.77 17.04 7.88
N SER A 83 3.40 17.03 9.14
CA SER A 83 3.14 15.84 9.93
C SER A 83 2.15 16.13 11.06
N SER A 84 1.40 15.12 11.46
CA SER A 84 0.46 15.14 12.58
C SER A 84 0.42 13.77 13.26
N GLY A 85 -0.50 13.52 14.20
CA GLY A 85 -0.62 12.23 14.88
C GLY A 85 -0.77 11.03 13.93
N PRO A 86 -1.65 11.07 12.90
CA PRO A 86 -1.72 10.02 11.89
C PRO A 86 -0.40 9.73 11.15
N THR A 87 0.45 10.76 10.96
CA THR A 87 1.76 10.56 10.31
C THR A 87 2.69 9.68 11.15
N ASP A 88 2.63 9.78 12.49
CA ASP A 88 3.38 8.93 13.40
C ASP A 88 2.90 7.47 13.32
N TYR A 89 1.59 7.29 13.27
CA TYR A 89 0.98 5.99 13.04
C TYR A 89 1.44 5.34 11.73
N CYS A 90 1.35 6.07 10.63
CA CYS A 90 1.80 5.57 9.31
C CYS A 90 3.31 5.29 9.27
N ALA A 91 4.12 6.07 9.99
CA ALA A 91 5.56 5.82 10.12
C ALA A 91 5.85 4.49 10.84
N ASP A 92 5.14 4.20 11.93
CA ASP A 92 5.28 2.93 12.66
C ASP A 92 4.80 1.75 11.83
N LEU A 93 3.65 1.87 11.16
CA LEU A 93 3.14 0.83 10.27
C LEU A 93 4.07 0.54 9.11
N SER A 94 4.71 1.58 8.55
CA SER A 94 5.68 1.43 7.46
C SER A 94 6.81 0.48 7.86
N VAL A 95 7.37 0.68 9.03
CA VAL A 95 8.45 -0.17 9.56
C VAL A 95 7.95 -1.57 9.93
N ALA A 96 6.79 -1.67 10.60
CA ALA A 96 6.22 -2.96 11.00
C ALA A 96 5.93 -3.86 9.79
N LEU A 97 5.27 -3.33 8.76
CA LEU A 97 4.96 -4.07 7.54
C LEU A 97 6.23 -4.57 6.83
N HIS A 98 7.27 -3.74 6.74
CA HIS A 98 8.53 -4.13 6.10
C HIS A 98 9.28 -5.17 6.92
N TYR A 99 9.27 -5.03 8.25
CA TYR A 99 9.90 -6.00 9.14
C TYR A 99 9.28 -7.38 8.99
N TYR A 100 7.95 -7.48 9.15
CA TYR A 100 7.27 -8.78 9.07
C TYR A 100 7.35 -9.42 7.68
N ASN A 101 7.29 -8.62 6.63
CA ASN A 101 7.51 -9.14 5.26
C ASN A 101 8.95 -9.67 5.06
N ALA A 102 9.95 -9.02 5.67
CA ALA A 102 11.33 -9.50 5.60
C ALA A 102 11.53 -10.79 6.41
N GLU A 103 10.90 -10.88 7.58
CA GLU A 103 10.90 -12.09 8.42
C GLU A 103 10.26 -13.28 7.70
N ASP A 104 9.14 -13.06 7.02
CA ASP A 104 8.44 -14.06 6.23
C ASP A 104 9.30 -14.59 5.08
N LYS A 105 9.85 -13.69 4.27
CA LYS A 105 10.79 -14.06 3.18
C LYS A 105 12.04 -14.77 3.66
N TRP A 106 12.51 -14.49 4.87
CA TRP A 106 13.64 -15.22 5.44
C TRP A 106 13.27 -16.65 5.80
N LYS A 107 12.06 -16.87 6.33
CA LYS A 107 11.59 -18.22 6.68
C LYS A 107 11.41 -19.09 5.44
N ASP A 108 10.94 -18.49 4.34
CA ASP A 108 10.63 -19.23 3.10
C ASP A 108 11.88 -19.50 2.25
N ASP A 109 12.67 -18.46 1.99
CA ASP A 109 13.77 -18.52 1.00
C ASP A 109 15.17 -18.67 1.61
N HIS A 110 15.32 -18.60 2.96
CA HIS A 110 16.59 -18.47 3.65
C HIS A 110 17.49 -17.37 3.07
N ASN A 111 16.89 -16.30 2.57
CA ASN A 111 17.58 -15.22 1.89
C ASN A 111 18.37 -14.35 2.90
N LEU A 112 19.71 -14.43 2.82
CA LEU A 112 20.61 -13.67 3.73
C LEU A 112 20.37 -12.15 3.70
N LEU A 113 19.86 -11.60 2.63
CA LEU A 113 19.46 -10.19 2.54
C LEU A 113 18.24 -9.91 3.42
N GLY A 114 17.26 -10.82 3.47
CA GLY A 114 16.10 -10.75 4.37
C GLY A 114 16.53 -10.72 5.84
N LEU A 115 17.43 -11.62 6.24
CA LEU A 115 17.99 -11.65 7.61
C LEU A 115 18.72 -10.35 7.98
N GLY A 116 19.49 -9.78 7.06
CA GLY A 116 20.17 -8.51 7.27
C GLY A 116 19.19 -7.36 7.49
N TYR A 117 18.11 -7.35 6.72
CA TYR A 117 17.07 -6.32 6.77
C TYR A 117 16.19 -6.46 8.03
N GLU A 118 15.84 -7.71 8.40
CA GLU A 118 15.15 -8.02 9.66
C GLU A 118 15.93 -7.50 10.87
N LYS A 119 17.23 -7.85 10.99
CA LYS A 119 18.10 -7.35 12.06
C LYS A 119 18.22 -5.83 12.08
N LEU A 120 18.21 -5.21 10.91
CA LEU A 120 18.27 -3.77 10.77
C LEU A 120 17.06 -3.07 11.39
N LEU A 121 15.87 -3.66 11.28
CA LEU A 121 14.59 -3.11 11.72
C LEU A 121 14.09 -3.67 13.05
N SER A 122 14.79 -4.63 13.69
CA SER A 122 14.31 -5.32 14.89
C SER A 122 13.98 -4.40 16.06
N GLY A 123 14.81 -3.36 16.30
CA GLY A 123 14.54 -2.36 17.34
C GLY A 123 13.29 -1.52 17.03
N CYS A 124 13.13 -1.14 15.77
CA CYS A 124 11.99 -0.35 15.30
C CYS A 124 10.66 -1.12 15.44
N ARG A 125 10.68 -2.45 15.24
CA ARG A 125 9.52 -3.32 15.43
C ARG A 125 8.98 -3.25 16.85
N THR A 126 9.87 -3.35 17.85
CA THR A 126 9.47 -3.38 19.27
C THR A 126 8.70 -2.13 19.65
N ASP A 127 9.12 -0.96 19.15
CA ASP A 127 8.44 0.31 19.40
C ASP A 127 7.07 0.36 18.71
N ALA A 128 6.98 -0.14 17.49
CA ALA A 128 5.72 -0.22 16.75
C ALA A 128 4.74 -1.20 17.42
N GLU A 129 5.20 -2.39 17.85
CA GLU A 129 4.37 -3.37 18.58
C GLU A 129 3.84 -2.83 19.92
N ALA A 130 4.65 -2.06 20.63
CA ALA A 130 4.22 -1.44 21.89
C ALA A 130 3.13 -0.40 21.69
N ARG A 131 3.21 0.38 20.60
CA ARG A 131 2.23 1.44 20.30
C ARG A 131 0.99 0.92 19.58
N TRP A 132 1.14 -0.06 18.67
CA TRP A 132 0.08 -0.55 17.78
C TRP A 132 -0.04 -2.09 17.80
N PRO A 133 -0.31 -2.69 18.99
CA PRO A 133 -0.31 -4.15 19.14
C PRO A 133 -1.37 -4.84 18.28
N ARG A 134 -2.53 -4.20 18.10
CA ARG A 134 -3.65 -4.72 17.29
C ARG A 134 -3.24 -4.86 15.82
N GLN A 135 -2.68 -3.81 15.24
CA GLN A 135 -2.25 -3.78 13.84
C GLN A 135 -1.08 -4.73 13.59
N CYS A 136 -0.11 -4.76 14.49
CA CYS A 136 1.02 -5.69 14.39
C CYS A 136 0.57 -7.16 14.49
N ALA A 137 -0.42 -7.47 15.33
CA ALA A 137 -1.02 -8.79 15.40
C ALA A 137 -1.75 -9.16 14.09
N ALA A 138 -2.48 -8.21 13.48
CA ALA A 138 -3.14 -8.39 12.18
C ALA A 138 -2.13 -8.67 11.06
N ILE A 139 -1.00 -7.97 11.02
CA ILE A 139 0.06 -8.21 10.02
C ILE A 139 0.57 -9.65 10.16
N ARG A 140 0.93 -10.08 11.35
CA ARG A 140 1.43 -11.46 11.59
C ARG A 140 0.41 -12.52 11.21
N SER A 141 -0.84 -12.32 11.61
CA SER A 141 -1.94 -13.26 11.29
C SER A 141 -2.18 -13.36 9.78
N CYS A 142 -2.16 -12.25 9.08
CA CYS A 142 -2.33 -12.23 7.63
C CYS A 142 -1.20 -12.98 6.92
N LEU A 143 0.06 -12.70 7.25
CA LEU A 143 1.20 -13.36 6.61
C LEU A 143 1.18 -14.87 6.86
N ALA A 144 0.89 -15.32 8.08
CA ALA A 144 0.76 -16.74 8.38
C ALA A 144 -0.34 -17.42 7.54
N ARG A 145 -1.51 -16.80 7.40
CA ARG A 145 -2.62 -17.32 6.59
C ARG A 145 -2.28 -17.32 5.09
N LEU A 146 -1.59 -16.29 4.60
CA LEU A 146 -1.14 -16.25 3.20
C LEU A 146 -0.17 -17.38 2.90
N ALA A 147 0.79 -17.65 3.79
CA ALA A 147 1.70 -18.78 3.67
C ALA A 147 0.96 -20.14 3.65
N GLU A 148 -0.10 -20.30 4.45
CA GLU A 148 -0.95 -21.48 4.41
C GLU A 148 -1.67 -21.66 3.05
N TYR A 149 -2.24 -20.56 2.49
CA TYR A 149 -2.87 -20.59 1.17
C TYR A 149 -1.86 -20.89 0.06
N GLU A 150 -0.66 -20.33 0.12
CA GLU A 150 0.41 -20.58 -0.83
C GLU A 150 0.87 -22.05 -0.77
N ALA A 151 1.12 -22.58 0.43
CA ALA A 151 1.50 -23.98 0.63
C ALA A 151 0.42 -24.97 0.15
N ALA A 152 -0.86 -24.60 0.27
CA ALA A 152 -1.98 -25.39 -0.23
C ALA A 152 -2.23 -25.22 -1.73
N GLY A 153 -1.52 -24.28 -2.40
CA GLY A 153 -1.78 -23.95 -3.80
C GLY A 153 -3.21 -23.44 -4.05
N SER A 154 -3.76 -22.66 -3.11
CA SER A 154 -5.16 -22.23 -3.15
C SER A 154 -5.47 -21.37 -4.38
N GLU A 155 -6.55 -21.69 -5.07
CA GLU A 155 -7.11 -20.94 -6.21
C GLU A 155 -8.36 -20.11 -5.80
N ASP A 156 -8.74 -20.14 -4.52
CA ASP A 156 -9.85 -19.34 -3.98
C ASP A 156 -9.42 -17.86 -3.86
N LEU A 157 -9.66 -17.10 -4.93
CA LEU A 157 -9.29 -15.68 -5.02
C LEU A 157 -9.96 -14.84 -3.94
N ASP A 158 -11.20 -15.20 -3.54
CA ASP A 158 -11.93 -14.44 -2.53
C ASP A 158 -11.30 -14.63 -1.15
N ALA A 159 -10.98 -15.87 -0.79
CA ALA A 159 -10.34 -16.20 0.47
C ALA A 159 -8.94 -15.61 0.60
N VAL A 160 -8.10 -15.77 -0.45
CA VAL A 160 -6.71 -15.31 -0.41
C VAL A 160 -6.62 -13.79 -0.43
N SER A 161 -7.31 -13.12 -1.36
CA SER A 161 -7.34 -11.66 -1.40
C SER A 161 -8.07 -11.06 -0.19
N GLY A 162 -9.09 -11.75 0.31
CA GLY A 162 -9.84 -11.38 1.51
C GLY A 162 -8.96 -11.35 2.75
N CYS A 163 -8.01 -12.29 2.88
CA CYS A 163 -7.03 -12.28 3.95
C CYS A 163 -6.24 -10.97 4.00
N PHE A 164 -5.74 -10.51 2.86
CA PHE A 164 -5.03 -9.23 2.77
C PHE A 164 -5.99 -8.03 2.92
N GLY A 165 -7.23 -8.15 2.46
CA GLY A 165 -8.30 -7.18 2.71
C GLY A 165 -8.56 -6.97 4.20
N GLU A 166 -8.65 -8.05 4.99
CA GLU A 166 -8.81 -7.98 6.45
C GLU A 166 -7.65 -7.26 7.14
N LEU A 167 -6.43 -7.53 6.72
CA LEU A 167 -5.26 -6.78 7.19
C LEU A 167 -5.43 -5.28 6.91
N MET A 168 -5.72 -4.91 5.66
CA MET A 168 -5.83 -3.50 5.30
C MET A 168 -7.02 -2.82 6.00
N ALA A 169 -8.11 -3.53 6.23
CA ALA A 169 -9.22 -3.04 7.05
C ALA A 169 -8.74 -2.67 8.46
N GLU A 170 -7.87 -3.48 9.04
CA GLU A 170 -7.32 -3.24 10.37
C GLU A 170 -6.34 -2.05 10.40
N LEU A 171 -5.54 -1.89 9.35
CA LEU A 171 -4.61 -0.77 9.24
C LEU A 171 -5.30 0.57 8.97
N PHE A 172 -6.44 0.56 8.28
CA PHE A 172 -7.21 1.79 8.04
C PHE A 172 -8.00 2.24 9.27
N ASP A 173 -8.37 1.32 10.15
CA ASP A 173 -9.07 1.58 11.41
C ASP A 173 -8.11 2.13 12.46
N TYR A 174 -7.63 3.37 12.24
CA TYR A 174 -6.68 4.08 13.11
C TYR A 174 -7.22 4.26 14.52
N LYS A 175 -8.46 4.74 14.62
CA LYS A 175 -9.22 4.91 15.87
C LYS A 175 -10.48 4.08 15.79
N GLN A 176 -10.83 3.39 16.88
CA GLN A 176 -12.09 2.66 16.94
C GLN A 176 -13.24 3.63 17.26
N ASP A 177 -13.69 4.35 16.26
CA ASP A 177 -14.72 5.40 16.35
C ASP A 177 -15.87 5.17 15.35
N HIS A 178 -16.72 6.18 15.17
CA HIS A 178 -17.87 6.10 14.26
C HIS A 178 -17.49 6.02 12.77
N TRP A 179 -16.23 6.34 12.38
CA TRP A 179 -15.72 6.20 11.02
C TRP A 179 -15.16 4.81 10.73
N SER A 180 -14.98 3.99 11.76
CA SER A 180 -14.44 2.63 11.62
C SER A 180 -15.13 1.79 10.55
N PRO A 181 -16.48 1.77 10.41
CA PRO A 181 -17.13 0.97 9.37
C PRO A 181 -16.71 1.36 7.95
N GLU A 182 -16.64 2.66 7.64
CA GLU A 182 -16.25 3.19 6.34
C GLU A 182 -14.75 2.98 6.09
N LEU A 183 -13.89 3.25 7.05
CA LEU A 183 -12.44 3.05 6.97
C LEU A 183 -12.10 1.57 6.78
N ARG A 184 -12.70 0.69 7.57
CA ARG A 184 -12.49 -0.77 7.44
C ARG A 184 -12.97 -1.30 6.10
N SER A 185 -14.14 -0.83 5.62
CA SER A 185 -14.64 -1.24 4.31
C SER A 185 -13.77 -0.73 3.17
N LEU A 186 -13.30 0.53 3.24
CA LEU A 186 -12.37 1.09 2.27
C LEU A 186 -11.05 0.30 2.27
N GLY A 187 -10.45 0.08 3.43
CA GLY A 187 -9.22 -0.69 3.59
C GLY A 187 -9.36 -2.12 3.06
N PHE A 188 -10.48 -2.80 3.38
CA PHE A 188 -10.76 -4.17 2.93
C PHE A 188 -10.76 -4.28 1.40
N HIS A 189 -11.53 -3.45 0.72
CA HIS A 189 -11.63 -3.53 -0.74
C HIS A 189 -10.35 -3.06 -1.45
N LEU A 190 -9.68 -2.04 -0.89
CA LEU A 190 -8.38 -1.60 -1.40
C LEU A 190 -7.30 -2.67 -1.19
N GLY A 191 -7.33 -3.38 -0.06
CA GLY A 191 -6.44 -4.50 0.21
C GLY A 191 -6.63 -5.64 -0.78
N LYS A 192 -7.87 -6.05 -1.03
CA LYS A 192 -8.18 -7.05 -2.08
C LYS A 192 -7.66 -6.61 -3.45
N PHE A 193 -7.90 -5.34 -3.80
CA PHE A 193 -7.41 -4.78 -5.05
C PHE A 193 -5.88 -4.83 -5.14
N ILE A 194 -5.16 -4.40 -4.11
CA ILE A 194 -3.70 -4.40 -4.07
C ILE A 194 -3.15 -5.83 -4.24
N TYR A 195 -3.70 -6.79 -3.51
CA TYR A 195 -3.26 -8.19 -3.57
C TYR A 195 -3.46 -8.79 -4.97
N LEU A 196 -4.64 -8.63 -5.54
CA LEU A 196 -4.95 -9.15 -6.88
C LEU A 196 -4.17 -8.43 -7.98
N MET A 197 -3.90 -7.13 -7.83
CA MET A 197 -3.08 -6.38 -8.77
C MET A 197 -1.61 -6.83 -8.73
N ASP A 198 -1.08 -7.15 -7.55
CA ASP A 198 0.27 -7.71 -7.38
C ASP A 198 0.37 -9.09 -8.06
N ALA A 199 -0.61 -9.96 -7.79
CA ALA A 199 -0.68 -11.28 -8.44
C ALA A 199 -0.81 -11.16 -9.96
N TYR A 200 -1.58 -10.19 -10.45
CA TYR A 200 -1.76 -9.92 -11.89
C TYR A 200 -0.46 -9.40 -12.55
N ASP A 201 0.23 -8.47 -11.89
CA ASP A 201 1.50 -7.90 -12.38
C ASP A 201 2.61 -8.97 -12.43
N ASP A 202 2.67 -9.82 -11.41
CA ASP A 202 3.70 -10.84 -11.24
C ASP A 202 3.44 -12.14 -12.00
N LEU A 203 2.24 -12.34 -12.52
CA LEU A 203 1.78 -13.62 -13.12
C LEU A 203 2.76 -14.21 -14.14
N ALA A 204 3.26 -13.43 -15.09
CA ALA A 204 4.18 -13.91 -16.11
C ALA A 204 5.55 -14.31 -15.52
N ARG A 205 6.00 -13.64 -14.49
CA ARG A 205 7.24 -13.96 -13.76
C ARG A 205 7.07 -15.24 -12.97
N ASP A 206 5.94 -15.38 -12.27
CA ASP A 206 5.67 -16.51 -11.37
C ASP A 206 5.43 -17.79 -12.17
N LYS A 207 4.73 -17.74 -13.30
CA LYS A 207 4.61 -18.85 -14.24
C LYS A 207 5.99 -19.36 -14.72
N ARG A 208 6.92 -18.45 -15.06
CA ARG A 208 8.29 -18.83 -15.50
C ARG A 208 9.12 -19.47 -14.40
N LYS A 209 8.92 -19.03 -13.14
CA LYS A 209 9.65 -19.57 -11.98
C LYS A 209 9.00 -20.82 -11.38
N GLY A 210 7.79 -21.16 -11.79
CA GLY A 210 6.98 -22.19 -11.14
C GLY A 210 6.55 -21.82 -9.74
N ALA A 211 6.52 -20.51 -9.42
CA ALA A 211 6.07 -20.00 -8.14
C ALA A 211 4.54 -20.00 -8.05
N TYR A 212 4.03 -19.95 -6.81
CA TYR A 212 2.62 -19.81 -6.59
C TYR A 212 2.12 -18.46 -7.10
N ASN A 213 0.94 -18.49 -7.72
CA ASN A 213 0.17 -17.32 -8.08
C ASN A 213 -1.30 -17.74 -8.18
N PRO A 214 -2.22 -17.12 -7.40
CA PRO A 214 -3.61 -17.55 -7.34
C PRO A 214 -4.38 -17.34 -8.66
N LEU A 215 -3.87 -16.50 -9.57
CA LEU A 215 -4.47 -16.23 -10.88
C LEU A 215 -4.02 -17.23 -11.96
N LYS A 216 -3.15 -18.19 -11.63
CA LYS A 216 -2.52 -19.07 -12.64
C LYS A 216 -3.54 -19.81 -13.49
N THR A 217 -4.47 -20.55 -12.88
CA THR A 217 -5.49 -21.33 -13.58
C THR A 217 -6.51 -20.43 -14.29
N MET A 218 -6.98 -19.38 -13.63
CA MET A 218 -7.91 -18.43 -14.21
C MET A 218 -7.33 -17.74 -15.46
N SER A 219 -6.03 -17.46 -15.47
CA SER A 219 -5.34 -16.80 -16.60
C SER A 219 -5.25 -17.64 -17.88
N GLU A 220 -5.61 -18.92 -17.82
CA GLU A 220 -5.68 -19.83 -18.95
C GLU A 220 -7.08 -19.90 -19.59
N GLN A 221 -8.06 -19.25 -18.95
CA GLN A 221 -9.44 -19.22 -19.41
C GLN A 221 -9.68 -18.09 -20.41
N PRO A 222 -10.55 -18.30 -21.40
CA PRO A 222 -11.02 -17.21 -22.27
C PRO A 222 -11.71 -16.11 -21.45
N GLY A 223 -11.43 -14.86 -21.79
CA GLY A 223 -12.06 -13.71 -21.09
C GLY A 223 -11.37 -13.27 -19.80
N TYR A 224 -10.21 -13.85 -19.47
CA TYR A 224 -9.46 -13.52 -18.25
C TYR A 224 -9.22 -12.00 -18.07
N GLU A 225 -8.82 -11.29 -19.11
CA GLU A 225 -8.49 -9.87 -19.02
C GLU A 225 -9.74 -9.01 -18.71
N GLU A 226 -10.87 -9.35 -19.32
CA GLU A 226 -12.16 -8.71 -19.08
C GLU A 226 -12.63 -8.99 -17.64
N GLU A 227 -12.55 -10.23 -17.19
CA GLU A 227 -12.96 -10.64 -15.85
C GLU A 227 -12.09 -9.96 -14.78
N MET A 228 -10.78 -9.91 -14.95
CA MET A 228 -9.88 -9.19 -14.03
C MET A 228 -10.18 -7.71 -13.98
N ARG A 229 -10.48 -7.09 -15.11
CA ARG A 229 -10.86 -5.70 -15.17
C ARG A 229 -12.15 -5.44 -14.40
N GLU A 230 -13.18 -6.26 -14.59
CA GLU A 230 -14.44 -6.16 -13.85
C GLU A 230 -14.26 -6.31 -12.35
N ILE A 231 -13.42 -7.26 -11.90
CA ILE A 231 -13.07 -7.43 -10.49
C ILE A 231 -12.41 -6.15 -9.94
N PHE A 232 -11.44 -5.59 -10.64
CA PHE A 232 -10.79 -4.35 -10.21
C PHE A 232 -11.74 -3.17 -10.16
N GLU A 233 -12.59 -2.99 -11.18
CA GLU A 233 -13.61 -1.94 -11.24
C GLU A 233 -14.58 -2.06 -10.05
N LEU A 234 -15.04 -3.26 -9.74
CA LEU A 234 -15.93 -3.51 -8.60
C LEU A 234 -15.29 -3.16 -7.27
N LEU A 235 -14.06 -3.59 -7.04
CA LEU A 235 -13.32 -3.32 -5.80
C LEU A 235 -13.08 -1.81 -5.62
N LEU A 236 -12.64 -1.13 -6.68
CA LEU A 236 -12.39 0.32 -6.63
C LEU A 236 -13.69 1.14 -6.51
N ALA A 237 -14.79 0.68 -7.12
CA ALA A 237 -16.10 1.31 -6.93
C ALA A 237 -16.58 1.22 -5.47
N ARG A 238 -16.27 0.11 -4.77
CA ARG A 238 -16.52 -0.02 -3.33
C ARG A 238 -15.65 0.91 -2.51
N CYS A 239 -14.35 1.02 -2.85
CA CYS A 239 -13.45 1.99 -2.22
C CYS A 239 -13.97 3.42 -2.37
N ALA A 240 -14.33 3.83 -3.60
CA ALA A 240 -14.88 5.14 -3.90
C ALA A 240 -16.14 5.44 -3.08
N LYS A 241 -17.07 4.48 -3.01
CA LYS A 241 -18.31 4.62 -2.23
C LYS A 241 -18.04 4.83 -0.74
N CYS A 242 -17.07 4.14 -0.15
CA CYS A 242 -16.70 4.32 1.25
C CYS A 242 -16.01 5.68 1.46
N PHE A 243 -15.06 6.03 0.58
CA PHE A 243 -14.35 7.30 0.64
C PHE A 243 -15.29 8.52 0.59
N GLU A 244 -16.27 8.54 -0.33
CA GLU A 244 -17.20 9.68 -0.48
C GLU A 244 -18.18 9.84 0.71
N ARG A 245 -18.18 8.91 1.67
CA ARG A 245 -18.92 9.04 2.93
C ARG A 245 -18.08 9.64 4.06
N LEU A 246 -16.76 9.67 3.88
CA LEU A 246 -15.86 10.28 4.85
C LEU A 246 -15.82 11.79 4.64
N PRO A 247 -15.86 12.62 5.70
CA PRO A 247 -15.86 14.07 5.60
C PRO A 247 -14.45 14.63 5.35
N CYS A 248 -13.72 14.02 4.42
CA CYS A 248 -12.41 14.51 4.02
C CYS A 248 -12.56 15.78 3.17
N VAL A 249 -12.10 16.90 3.68
CA VAL A 249 -12.12 18.21 3.00
C VAL A 249 -10.74 18.52 2.45
N ASP A 250 -9.75 18.53 3.35
CA ASP A 250 -8.36 18.75 2.97
C ASP A 250 -7.85 17.61 2.11
N ASP A 251 -7.16 17.95 1.03
CA ASP A 251 -6.61 16.99 0.07
C ASP A 251 -7.62 16.03 -0.57
N ALA A 252 -8.93 16.30 -0.53
CA ALA A 252 -9.94 15.46 -1.16
C ALA A 252 -9.70 15.29 -2.68
N ASP A 253 -9.17 16.31 -3.34
CA ASP A 253 -8.76 16.28 -4.75
C ASP A 253 -7.60 15.31 -4.99
N LEU A 254 -6.61 15.27 -4.10
CA LEU A 254 -5.50 14.31 -4.13
C LEU A 254 -5.98 12.88 -3.90
N LEU A 255 -6.80 12.68 -2.88
CA LEU A 255 -7.35 11.36 -2.54
C LEU A 255 -8.20 10.80 -3.68
N ARG A 256 -9.05 11.64 -4.31
CA ARG A 256 -9.80 11.25 -5.51
C ARG A 256 -8.90 10.95 -6.71
N ASN A 257 -7.88 11.76 -6.96
CA ASN A 257 -6.92 11.51 -8.02
C ASN A 257 -6.25 10.13 -7.85
N ILE A 258 -5.85 9.79 -6.63
CA ILE A 258 -5.22 8.49 -6.32
C ILE A 258 -6.23 7.35 -6.55
N LEU A 259 -7.42 7.42 -5.92
CA LEU A 259 -8.41 6.33 -5.94
C LEU A 259 -9.08 6.13 -7.30
N TYR A 260 -9.25 7.19 -8.12
CA TYR A 260 -10.02 7.10 -9.37
C TYR A 260 -9.13 7.03 -10.60
N SER A 261 -7.88 7.42 -10.49
CA SER A 261 -6.96 7.49 -11.63
C SER A 261 -5.60 6.86 -11.34
N GLY A 262 -5.01 7.17 -10.21
CA GLY A 262 -3.66 6.75 -9.87
C GLY A 262 -3.50 5.22 -9.77
N VAL A 263 -4.43 4.55 -9.12
CA VAL A 263 -4.44 3.09 -8.95
C VAL A 263 -4.48 2.32 -10.27
N TRP A 264 -4.96 2.94 -11.35
CA TRP A 264 -5.03 2.33 -12.68
C TRP A 264 -3.74 2.44 -13.50
N LEU A 265 -2.79 3.27 -13.09
CA LEU A 265 -1.60 3.56 -13.89
C LEU A 265 -0.80 2.30 -14.22
N LYS A 266 -0.63 1.42 -13.23
CA LYS A 266 0.15 0.20 -13.41
C LYS A 266 -0.57 -0.83 -14.28
N TYR A 267 -1.88 -0.99 -14.07
CA TYR A 267 -2.73 -1.83 -14.92
C TYR A 267 -2.67 -1.39 -16.39
N ASN A 268 -2.84 -0.09 -16.64
CA ASN A 268 -2.80 0.47 -18.00
C ASN A 268 -1.42 0.30 -18.67
N CYS A 269 -0.33 0.49 -17.90
CA CYS A 269 1.03 0.25 -18.38
C CYS A 269 1.25 -1.22 -18.78
N ASN A 270 0.74 -2.17 -18.01
CA ASN A 270 0.89 -3.59 -18.29
C ASN A 270 0.09 -4.01 -19.52
N ASN A 271 -1.13 -3.54 -19.66
CA ASN A 271 -1.96 -3.81 -20.84
C ASN A 271 -1.37 -3.22 -22.11
N ALA A 272 -0.81 -2.02 -22.06
CA ALA A 272 -0.12 -1.42 -23.20
C ALA A 272 1.10 -2.24 -23.66
N LYS A 273 1.87 -2.81 -22.71
CA LYS A 273 3.00 -3.69 -23.04
C LYS A 273 2.55 -5.01 -23.66
N ARG A 274 1.50 -5.63 -23.14
CA ARG A 274 0.93 -6.88 -23.68
C ARG A 274 0.40 -6.67 -25.09
N SER A 275 -0.41 -5.63 -25.33
CA SER A 275 -0.93 -5.30 -26.67
C SER A 275 0.16 -4.99 -27.69
N GLY A 276 1.28 -4.36 -27.28
CA GLY A 276 2.43 -4.08 -28.13
C GLY A 276 3.20 -5.36 -28.49
N GLN A 277 3.33 -6.32 -27.58
CA GLN A 277 3.96 -7.61 -27.84
C GLN A 277 3.13 -8.50 -28.78
N ASP A 278 1.82 -8.47 -28.65
CA ASP A 278 0.91 -9.22 -29.55
C ASP A 278 0.96 -8.67 -30.99
N ALA A 279 1.16 -7.36 -31.16
CA ALA A 279 1.32 -6.73 -32.46
C ALA A 279 2.67 -7.08 -33.13
N GLU A 280 3.75 -7.22 -32.37
CA GLU A 280 5.07 -7.62 -32.88
C GLU A 280 5.16 -9.15 -33.16
N ALA A 281 4.42 -9.98 -32.42
CA ALA A 281 4.35 -11.43 -32.65
C ALA A 281 3.47 -11.82 -33.85
N SER A 282 2.66 -10.89 -34.38
CA SER A 282 1.75 -11.10 -35.51
C SER A 282 2.31 -10.57 -36.84
N THR A 283 3.54 -10.02 -36.83
CA THR A 283 4.28 -9.55 -38.02
C THR A 283 5.48 -10.42 -38.28
#